data_57907b49f36f861ff9b3917e2627563c
#
_entry.id   57907b49f36f861ff9b3917e2627563c
#
_cell.length_a   1.000
_cell.length_b   1.000
_cell.length_c   1.000
_cell.angle_alpha   90.00
_cell.angle_beta   90.00
_cell.angle_gamma   90.00
#
_symmetry.space_group_name_H-M   'P 1'
#
loop_
_entity.id
_entity.type
_entity.pdbx_description
1 polymer ?
#
loop_
_entity_poly.entity_id
_entity_poly.type
_entity_poly.pdbx_seq_one_letter_code
_entity_poly.pdbx_strand_id
1 'polypeptide(L)'
;MPNKRSPFFALLLSFLLVACSSGGGDGLQPPTAKEVMEYYELYRSGNYAEYVKAMQSCDDKPADFCKQMADALKQHAARIKEEKGGTVSAEFLRSELHAEHSAADAYLSVTYGDSTKEEIVLPLVFWQVKWRLK
;
A
#
# COMPACT_ATOMS: atom_id res chain seq x y z
N MET A 1 29.49 52.62 -17.51
CA MET A 1 29.10 52.36 -17.56
C MET A 1 28.37 51.57 -17.71
N PRO A 2 28.18 51.37 -17.81
CA PRO A 2 27.45 50.59 -18.01
C PRO A 2 27.32 49.43 -17.66
N ASN A 3 27.20 49.16 -17.35
CA ASN A 3 27.10 48.13 -17.06
C ASN A 3 26.18 47.70 -16.51
N LYS A 4 25.82 47.67 -16.30
CA LYS A 4 25.09 47.32 -15.79
C LYS A 4 24.20 46.68 -16.02
N ARG A 5 23.71 46.27 -16.08
CA ARG A 5 22.87 45.77 -16.41
C ARG A 5 22.81 44.50 -16.47
N SER A 6 23.00 44.02 -16.49
CA SER A 6 23.11 42.80 -16.73
C SER A 6 22.74 41.92 -15.76
N PRO A 7 22.81 42.13 -14.87
CA PRO A 7 22.57 41.24 -13.93
C PRO A 7 21.23 40.71 -13.87
N PHE A 8 20.50 41.02 -13.95
CA PHE A 8 19.35 40.63 -13.79
C PHE A 8 18.83 39.63 -14.51
N PHE A 9 18.89 39.34 -15.23
CA PHE A 9 18.29 38.50 -15.98
C PHE A 9 18.53 37.22 -15.51
N ALA A 10 19.27 37.02 -14.87
CA ALA A 10 19.61 35.77 -14.57
C ALA A 10 18.60 35.10 -13.77
N LEU A 11 18.10 35.66 -12.99
CA LEU A 11 17.24 35.01 -12.20
C LEU A 11 16.11 34.46 -12.67
N LEU A 12 15.57 34.86 -13.44
CA LEU A 12 14.37 34.37 -13.78
C LEU A 12 14.31 33.04 -14.07
N LEU A 13 15.07 32.50 -14.54
CA LEU A 13 14.89 31.25 -14.95
C LEU A 13 14.68 30.36 -13.91
N SER A 14 15.06 30.59 -12.92
CA SER A 14 14.95 29.59 -11.99
C SER A 14 13.67 29.05 -11.73
N PHE A 15 12.81 29.72 -11.62
CA PHE A 15 11.66 29.22 -11.20
C PHE A 15 10.92 28.42 -12.03
N LEU A 16 11.13 28.50 -13.11
CA LEU A 16 10.30 27.77 -13.90
C LEU A 16 10.40 26.40 -13.62
N LEU A 17 11.39 25.91 -13.25
CA LEU A 17 11.44 24.57 -13.09
C LEU A 17 10.50 24.17 -12.12
N VAL A 18 10.27 24.89 -11.29
CA VAL A 18 9.36 24.52 -10.34
C VAL A 18 8.14 24.21 -10.92
N ALA A 19 7.75 24.96 -11.73
CA ALA A 19 6.48 24.77 -12.29
C ALA A 19 6.37 23.43 -12.78
N CYS A 20 7.32 22.97 -13.35
CA CYS A 20 7.15 21.75 -13.92
C CYS A 20 6.88 20.73 -12.94
N SER A 21 7.49 20.81 -11.89
CA SER A 21 7.31 19.72 -11.03
C SER A 21 5.92 19.60 -10.64
N SER A 22 5.26 20.63 -10.53
CA SER A 22 3.95 20.48 -10.04
C SER A 22 3.12 19.70 -10.96
N GLY A 23 3.41 19.69 -12.17
CA GLY A 23 2.56 19.02 -13.06
C GLY A 23 2.37 17.60 -12.67
N GLY A 24 3.31 17.06 -12.04
CA GLY A 24 3.15 15.67 -11.78
C GLY A 24 2.13 15.38 -10.74
N GLY A 25 1.68 16.35 -10.06
CA GLY A 25 0.78 16.08 -9.00
C GLY A 25 -0.53 15.51 -9.37
N ASP A 26 -0.88 15.51 -10.62
CA ASP A 26 -2.12 14.99 -10.96
C ASP A 26 -2.17 13.54 -10.83
N GLY A 27 -1.12 12.85 -10.82
CA GLY A 27 -1.12 11.42 -10.86
C GLY A 27 -1.57 10.79 -9.58
N LEU A 28 -2.10 9.60 -9.69
CA LEU A 28 -2.45 8.80 -8.53
C LEU A 28 -1.18 8.48 -7.75
N GLN A 29 -1.23 8.61 -6.46
CA GLN A 29 -0.08 8.32 -5.60
C GLN A 29 -0.18 6.89 -5.06
N PRO A 30 0.93 6.19 -4.92
CA PRO A 30 0.89 4.83 -4.39
C PRO A 30 0.46 4.82 -2.92
N PRO A 31 -0.05 3.71 -2.43
CA PRO A 31 -0.43 3.63 -1.02
C PRO A 31 0.80 3.80 -0.13
N THR A 32 0.62 4.46 0.99
CA THR A 32 1.70 4.72 1.94
C THR A 32 1.92 3.51 2.84
N ALA A 33 3.06 3.48 3.50
CA ALA A 33 3.35 2.43 4.48
C ALA A 33 2.26 2.37 5.54
N LYS A 34 1.80 3.52 6.01
CA LYS A 34 0.77 3.54 7.04
C LYS A 34 -0.53 2.89 6.56
N GLU A 35 -0.97 3.24 5.37
CA GLU A 35 -2.20 2.68 4.82
C GLU A 35 -2.09 1.17 4.66
N VAL A 36 -0.98 0.70 4.14
CA VAL A 36 -0.78 -0.72 3.91
C VAL A 36 -0.71 -1.48 5.23
N MET A 37 0.04 -0.96 6.19
CA MET A 37 0.22 -1.66 7.45
C MET A 37 -1.05 -1.69 8.29
N GLU A 38 -1.92 -0.70 8.16
CA GLU A 38 -3.18 -0.73 8.86
C GLU A 38 -4.03 -1.92 8.40
N TYR A 39 -4.02 -2.21 7.10
CA TYR A 39 -4.75 -3.37 6.60
C TYR A 39 -4.08 -4.67 7.06
N TYR A 40 -2.77 -4.75 6.96
CA TYR A 40 -2.07 -5.98 7.32
C TYR A 40 -2.24 -6.30 8.81
N GLU A 41 -2.31 -5.27 9.66
CA GLU A 41 -2.51 -5.48 11.09
C GLU A 41 -3.85 -6.11 11.40
N LEU A 42 -4.87 -5.86 10.59
CA LEU A 42 -6.16 -6.53 10.79
C LEU A 42 -5.97 -8.04 10.68
N TYR A 43 -5.18 -8.48 9.71
CA TYR A 43 -4.92 -9.90 9.54
C TYR A 43 -4.03 -10.41 10.67
N ARG A 44 -2.95 -9.70 10.97
CA ARG A 44 -2.01 -10.16 11.97
C ARG A 44 -2.62 -10.24 13.36
N SER A 45 -3.55 -9.35 13.69
CA SER A 45 -4.18 -9.34 15.00
C SER A 45 -5.38 -10.28 15.10
N GLY A 46 -5.70 -10.99 14.03
CA GLY A 46 -6.81 -11.94 14.07
C GLY A 46 -8.16 -11.34 13.72
N ASN A 47 -8.21 -10.10 13.24
CA ASN A 47 -9.45 -9.46 12.86
C ASN A 47 -9.80 -9.79 11.41
N TYR A 48 -10.04 -11.07 11.16
CA TYR A 48 -10.25 -11.54 9.79
C TYR A 48 -11.52 -11.00 9.17
N ALA A 49 -12.57 -10.84 9.95
CA ALA A 49 -13.82 -10.30 9.43
C ALA A 49 -13.62 -8.86 8.96
N GLU A 50 -12.87 -8.05 9.72
CA GLU A 50 -12.60 -6.67 9.33
C GLU A 50 -11.67 -6.60 8.13
N TYR A 51 -10.72 -7.52 8.03
CA TYR A 51 -9.84 -7.60 6.88
C TYR A 51 -10.65 -7.87 5.61
N VAL A 52 -11.57 -8.83 5.66
CA VAL A 52 -12.41 -9.18 4.52
C VAL A 52 -13.33 -8.01 4.16
N LYS A 53 -13.84 -7.31 5.18
CA LYS A 53 -14.69 -6.16 4.93
C LYS A 53 -13.91 -5.05 4.22
N ALA A 54 -12.62 -4.96 4.42
CA ALA A 54 -11.78 -3.97 3.76
C ALA A 54 -11.48 -4.36 2.32
N MET A 55 -11.74 -5.59 1.91
CA MET A 55 -11.48 -6.01 0.55
C MET A 55 -12.56 -5.51 -0.40
N GLN A 56 -12.16 -4.76 -1.41
CA GLN A 56 -13.10 -4.18 -2.35
C GLN A 56 -13.85 -5.29 -3.10
N SER A 57 -13.17 -6.39 -3.38
CA SER A 57 -13.79 -7.51 -4.10
C SER A 57 -14.91 -8.19 -3.31
N CYS A 58 -15.05 -7.91 -2.03
CA CYS A 58 -16.11 -8.49 -1.22
C CYS A 58 -17.31 -7.57 -1.05
N ASP A 59 -17.25 -6.34 -1.57
CA ASP A 59 -18.32 -5.35 -1.39
C ASP A 59 -19.70 -5.85 -1.83
N ASP A 60 -19.76 -6.52 -2.98
CA ASP A 60 -21.05 -6.96 -3.51
C ASP A 60 -21.32 -8.44 -3.27
N LYS A 61 -20.60 -9.04 -2.37
CA LYS A 61 -20.76 -10.48 -2.15
C LYS A 61 -21.66 -10.73 -0.96
N PRO A 62 -22.35 -11.87 -0.96
CA PRO A 62 -23.23 -12.22 0.17
C PRO A 62 -22.43 -12.47 1.45
N ALA A 63 -23.10 -12.32 2.57
CA ALA A 63 -22.46 -12.47 3.86
C ALA A 63 -21.79 -13.84 4.03
N ASP A 64 -22.37 -14.88 3.47
CA ASP A 64 -21.78 -16.21 3.57
C ASP A 64 -20.44 -16.29 2.86
N PHE A 65 -20.31 -15.62 1.73
CA PHE A 65 -19.05 -15.61 1.01
C PHE A 65 -17.97 -14.90 1.85
N CYS A 66 -18.32 -13.76 2.42
CA CYS A 66 -17.37 -13.02 3.23
C CYS A 66 -16.96 -13.81 4.47
N LYS A 67 -17.90 -14.56 5.05
CA LYS A 67 -17.59 -15.39 6.19
C LYS A 67 -16.63 -16.50 5.80
N GLN A 68 -16.85 -17.11 4.64
CA GLN A 68 -15.97 -18.18 4.16
C GLN A 68 -14.54 -17.63 3.90
N MET A 69 -14.45 -16.41 3.40
CA MET A 69 -13.15 -15.79 3.18
C MET A 69 -12.44 -15.54 4.51
N ALA A 70 -13.16 -15.06 5.51
CA ALA A 70 -12.60 -14.84 6.84
C ALA A 70 -12.15 -16.16 7.47
N ASP A 71 -12.94 -17.22 7.31
CA ASP A 71 -12.57 -18.53 7.83
C ASP A 71 -11.32 -19.08 7.13
N ALA A 72 -11.19 -18.84 5.83
CA ALA A 72 -10.02 -19.29 5.09
C ALA A 72 -8.76 -18.55 5.59
N LEU A 73 -8.87 -17.27 5.88
CA LEU A 73 -7.74 -16.50 6.40
C LEU A 73 -7.35 -17.02 7.78
N LYS A 74 -8.34 -17.36 8.60
CA LYS A 74 -8.10 -17.88 9.93
C LYS A 74 -7.36 -19.22 9.84
N GLN A 75 -7.78 -20.07 8.91
CA GLN A 75 -7.14 -21.36 8.71
C GLN A 75 -5.71 -21.19 8.21
N HIS A 76 -5.48 -20.21 7.33
CA HIS A 76 -4.15 -19.93 6.82
C HIS A 76 -3.24 -19.47 7.99
N ALA A 77 -3.74 -18.58 8.82
CA ALA A 77 -2.97 -18.09 9.96
C ALA A 77 -2.64 -19.22 10.94
N ALA A 78 -3.61 -20.14 11.15
CA ALA A 78 -3.37 -21.27 12.04
C ALA A 78 -2.29 -22.20 11.49
N ARG A 79 -2.27 -22.38 10.17
CA ARG A 79 -1.25 -23.19 9.54
C ARG A 79 0.13 -22.57 9.68
N ILE A 80 0.21 -21.25 9.49
CA ILE A 80 1.48 -20.54 9.63
C ILE A 80 1.94 -20.65 11.10
N LYS A 81 1.03 -20.60 12.03
CA LYS A 81 1.40 -20.72 13.44
C LYS A 81 1.97 -22.11 13.72
N GLU A 82 1.33 -23.13 13.16
CA GLU A 82 1.78 -24.48 13.38
C GLU A 82 3.11 -24.79 12.68
N GLU A 83 3.27 -24.33 11.46
CA GLU A 83 4.47 -24.67 10.67
C GLU A 83 5.65 -23.75 10.93
N LYS A 84 5.42 -22.50 11.26
CA LYS A 84 6.48 -21.51 11.36
C LYS A 84 6.51 -20.71 12.66
N GLY A 85 5.63 -21.05 13.59
CA GLY A 85 5.59 -20.33 14.87
C GLY A 85 4.82 -19.03 14.82
N GLY A 86 4.05 -18.81 13.76
CA GLY A 86 3.24 -17.60 13.63
C GLY A 86 4.03 -16.43 13.09
N THR A 87 3.31 -15.34 12.79
CA THR A 87 3.94 -14.13 12.28
C THR A 87 4.30 -13.24 13.47
N VAL A 88 5.56 -12.94 13.65
CA VAL A 88 6.00 -12.11 14.77
C VAL A 88 6.17 -10.65 14.40
N SER A 89 6.49 -10.34 13.17
CA SER A 89 6.59 -8.95 12.73
C SER A 89 6.46 -8.83 11.24
N ALA A 90 6.15 -7.65 10.77
CA ALA A 90 6.08 -7.36 9.35
C ALA A 90 6.61 -5.95 9.12
N GLU A 91 7.30 -5.76 8.01
CA GLU A 91 7.88 -4.48 7.66
C GLU A 91 7.49 -4.12 6.25
N PHE A 92 7.06 -2.89 6.04
CA PHE A 92 6.71 -2.41 4.70
C PHE A 92 7.98 -2.17 3.92
N LEU A 93 8.07 -2.70 2.71
CA LEU A 93 9.23 -2.52 1.86
C LEU A 93 9.01 -1.45 0.81
N ARG A 94 7.95 -1.56 0.05
CA ARG A 94 7.66 -0.60 -1.02
C ARG A 94 6.27 -0.86 -1.61
N SER A 95 5.76 0.10 -2.37
CA SER A 95 4.54 -0.08 -3.17
C SER A 95 4.89 0.16 -4.63
N GLU A 96 4.32 -0.64 -5.51
CA GLU A 96 4.47 -0.47 -6.95
C GLU A 96 3.11 -0.07 -7.52
N LEU A 97 3.05 1.10 -8.13
CA LEU A 97 1.81 1.64 -8.65
C LEU A 97 1.55 1.14 -10.08
N HIS A 98 0.32 0.73 -10.33
CA HIS A 98 -0.13 0.38 -11.67
C HIS A 98 -1.24 1.36 -12.00
N ALA A 99 -0.85 2.58 -12.36
CA ALA A 99 -1.77 3.70 -12.50
C ALA A 99 -2.89 3.47 -13.50
N GLU A 100 -2.61 2.79 -14.60
CA GLU A 100 -3.62 2.56 -15.62
C GLU A 100 -4.73 1.64 -15.13
N HIS A 101 -4.52 0.92 -14.06
CA HIS A 101 -5.54 0.04 -13.51
C HIS A 101 -6.04 0.53 -12.15
N SER A 102 -5.60 1.70 -11.72
CA SER A 102 -5.91 2.23 -10.39
C SER A 102 -5.60 1.19 -9.31
N ALA A 103 -4.48 0.55 -9.43
CA ALA A 103 -4.08 -0.55 -8.56
C ALA A 103 -2.63 -0.40 -8.12
N ALA A 104 -2.26 -1.12 -7.09
CA ALA A 104 -0.88 -1.13 -6.62
C ALA A 104 -0.59 -2.45 -5.92
N ASP A 105 0.67 -2.83 -5.90
CA ASP A 105 1.12 -3.97 -5.12
C ASP A 105 2.01 -3.45 -4.01
N ALA A 106 1.70 -3.81 -2.78
CA ALA A 106 2.53 -3.45 -1.64
C ALA A 106 3.33 -4.67 -1.21
N TYR A 107 4.60 -4.49 -0.96
CA TYR A 107 5.50 -5.57 -0.60
C TYR A 107 5.92 -5.45 0.85
N LEU A 108 5.76 -6.54 1.60
CA LEU A 108 6.12 -6.56 3.01
C LEU A 108 7.09 -7.69 3.27
N SER A 109 7.99 -7.49 4.21
CA SER A 109 8.86 -8.55 4.70
C SER A 109 8.25 -9.04 6.00
N VAL A 110 7.89 -10.31 6.05
CA VAL A 110 7.26 -10.90 7.22
C VAL A 110 8.27 -11.80 7.91
N THR A 111 8.38 -11.69 9.23
CA THR A 111 9.26 -12.57 10.01
C THR A 111 8.39 -13.51 10.82
N TYR A 112 8.71 -14.78 10.78
CA TYR A 112 7.96 -15.81 11.50
C TYR A 112 8.64 -16.22 12.80
N GLY A 113 7.91 -16.93 13.64
CA GLY A 113 8.43 -17.34 14.94
C GLY A 113 9.64 -18.24 14.87
N ASP A 114 9.85 -18.93 13.75
CA ASP A 114 11.02 -19.78 13.57
C ASP A 114 12.20 -18.98 13.02
N SER A 115 12.11 -17.67 13.00
CA SER A 115 13.13 -16.73 12.52
C SER A 115 13.30 -16.67 11.00
N THR A 116 12.48 -17.39 10.24
CA THR A 116 12.55 -17.26 8.79
C THR A 116 11.78 -16.01 8.35
N LYS A 117 12.13 -15.50 7.17
CA LYS A 117 11.49 -14.32 6.61
C LYS A 117 10.96 -14.63 5.21
N GLU A 118 9.91 -13.92 4.84
CA GLU A 118 9.31 -14.08 3.53
C GLU A 118 8.81 -12.74 3.04
N GLU A 119 8.99 -12.47 1.76
CA GLU A 119 8.42 -11.27 1.16
C GLU A 119 7.03 -11.64 0.63
N ILE A 120 6.03 -10.90 1.05
CA ILE A 120 4.66 -11.13 0.60
C ILE A 120 4.16 -9.90 -0.14
N VAL A 121 3.13 -10.09 -0.96
CA VAL A 121 2.53 -9.03 -1.74
C VAL A 121 1.10 -8.82 -1.29
N LEU A 122 0.73 -7.57 -1.07
CA LEU A 122 -0.63 -7.21 -0.72
C LEU A 122 -1.17 -6.39 -1.88
N PRO A 123 -2.08 -6.93 -2.68
CA PRO A 123 -2.64 -6.15 -3.78
C PRO A 123 -3.69 -5.18 -3.28
N LEU A 124 -3.63 -3.95 -3.80
CA LEU A 124 -4.58 -2.91 -3.43
C LEU A 124 -5.20 -2.29 -4.68
N VAL A 125 -6.35 -1.67 -4.51
CA VAL A 125 -7.04 -0.97 -5.58
C VAL A 125 -7.48 0.38 -5.04
N PHE A 126 -7.40 1.41 -5.88
CA PHE A 126 -7.85 2.73 -5.48
C PHE A 126 -9.33 2.82 -5.82
N TRP A 127 -10.17 2.88 -4.80
CA TRP A 127 -11.61 2.81 -4.98
C TRP A 127 -12.30 3.84 -4.08
N GLN A 128 -13.10 4.68 -4.70
CA GLN A 128 -13.82 5.73 -3.98
C GLN A 128 -12.87 6.57 -3.10
N VAL A 129 -11.87 7.12 -3.75
CA VAL A 129 -10.89 8.04 -3.19
C VAL A 129 -10.01 7.49 -2.08
N LYS A 130 -9.85 6.21 -1.99
CA LYS A 130 -8.91 5.65 -1.01
C LYS A 130 -8.37 4.31 -1.50
N TRP A 131 -7.22 3.94 -0.99
CA TRP A 131 -6.66 2.62 -1.27
C TRP A 131 -7.35 1.57 -0.41
N ARG A 132 -7.74 0.49 -1.02
CA ARG A 132 -8.40 -0.62 -0.34
C ARG A 132 -7.74 -1.92 -0.73
N LEU A 133 -7.90 -2.95 0.08
CA LEU A 133 -7.47 -4.28 -0.30
C LEU A 133 -8.28 -4.73 -1.52
N LYS A 134 -7.65 -5.45 -2.43
CA LYS A 134 -8.31 -5.88 -3.66
C LYS A 134 -9.17 -7.12 -3.45
#